data_2eddbb1b3de0e89fbe8f527f0ca289b2
#
_entry.id   2eddbb1b3de0e89fbe8f527f0ca289b2
#
_cell.length_a   1.000
_cell.length_b   1.000
_cell.length_c   1.000
_cell.angle_alpha   90.00
_cell.angle_beta   90.00
_cell.angle_gamma   90.00
#
_symmetry.space_group_name_H-M   'P 1'
#
loop_
_entity.id
_entity.type
_entity.pdbx_description
1 polymer ?
#
loop_
_entity_poly.entity_id
_entity_poly.type
_entity_poly.pdbx_seq_one_letter_code
_entity_poly.pdbx_strand_id
1 'polypeptide(L)'
;LLGVDSSTNHQNPNLFAASSPLNPIINNLYWDWMDGFIFCSVEGYHFKDGQMKGAFAYHIGLDENLMKINIKNKFKVKKGTPLELNFDLATYFESPNVINITENAPITHSDKAADFGLSSKLSENLLNAFAIKGDK
;
A
#
# COMPACT_ATOMS: atom_id res chain seq x y z
N LEU A 1 4.05 9.98 4.72
CA LEU A 1 4.72 8.98 3.88
C LEU A 1 3.95 7.68 3.95
N LEU A 2 3.88 6.97 2.84
CA LEU A 2 3.50 5.58 2.79
C LEU A 2 4.76 4.78 2.45
N GLY A 3 5.18 3.92 3.36
CA GLY A 3 6.46 3.22 3.35
C GLY A 3 7.45 3.78 4.38
N VAL A 4 8.65 3.27 4.34
CA VAL A 4 9.77 3.66 5.20
C VAL A 4 10.92 4.21 4.34
N ASP A 5 11.76 5.06 4.93
CA ASP A 5 12.93 5.57 4.21
C ASP A 5 13.95 4.46 3.93
N SER A 6 14.83 4.70 2.93
CA SER A 6 15.81 3.71 2.48
C SER A 6 16.69 3.17 3.61
N SER A 7 17.10 4.03 4.54
CA SER A 7 17.94 3.60 5.66
C SER A 7 17.21 2.62 6.59
N THR A 8 15.92 2.81 6.77
CA THR A 8 15.06 1.90 7.55
C THR A 8 14.72 0.65 6.73
N ASN A 9 14.47 0.81 5.41
CA ASN A 9 14.08 -0.29 4.53
C ASN A 9 15.12 -1.42 4.47
N HIS A 10 16.39 -1.05 4.58
CA HIS A 10 17.52 -2.00 4.53
C HIS A 10 18.09 -2.38 5.90
N GLN A 11 17.38 -2.08 6.98
CA GLN A 11 17.79 -2.54 8.31
C GLN A 11 17.42 -4.01 8.51
N ASN A 12 18.23 -4.69 9.36
CA ASN A 12 17.86 -6.02 9.81
C ASN A 12 16.56 -5.94 10.64
N PRO A 13 15.46 -6.55 10.20
CA PRO A 13 14.16 -6.45 10.84
C PRO A 13 14.14 -7.04 12.26
N ASN A 14 15.07 -7.94 12.58
CA ASN A 14 15.20 -8.51 13.92
C ASN A 14 15.72 -7.51 14.98
N LEU A 15 16.21 -6.34 14.55
CA LEU A 15 16.60 -5.27 15.46
C LEU A 15 15.40 -4.48 15.98
N PHE A 16 14.23 -4.59 15.36
CA PHE A 16 13.03 -3.94 15.84
C PHE A 16 12.41 -4.71 17.00
N ALA A 17 12.03 -3.98 18.06
CA ALA A 17 11.37 -4.59 19.22
C ALA A 17 10.12 -5.38 18.78
N ALA A 18 9.79 -6.45 19.50
CA ALA A 18 8.64 -7.30 19.20
C ALA A 18 7.30 -6.54 19.17
N SER A 19 7.20 -5.37 19.81
CA SER A 19 6.03 -4.50 19.77
C SER A 19 6.09 -3.43 18.66
N SER A 20 7.17 -3.37 17.91
CA SER A 20 7.33 -2.40 16.81
C SER A 20 6.47 -2.79 15.62
N PRO A 21 5.74 -1.85 14.98
CA PRO A 21 5.03 -2.12 13.74
C PRO A 21 5.97 -2.51 12.58
N LEU A 22 7.27 -2.28 12.71
CA LEU A 22 8.28 -2.71 11.74
C LEU A 22 8.83 -4.12 12.01
N ASN A 23 8.38 -4.79 13.08
CA ASN A 23 8.78 -6.17 13.34
C ASN A 23 7.94 -7.10 12.45
N PRO A 24 8.54 -7.92 11.56
CA PRO A 24 7.81 -8.77 10.62
C PRO A 24 6.90 -9.80 11.29
N ILE A 25 7.19 -10.20 12.52
CA ILE A 25 6.37 -11.16 13.28
C ILE A 25 4.95 -10.64 13.50
N ILE A 26 4.77 -9.30 13.56
CA ILE A 26 3.46 -8.68 13.83
C ILE A 26 2.59 -8.59 12.57
N ASN A 27 3.19 -8.21 11.44
CA ASN A 27 2.43 -7.78 10.27
C ASN A 27 2.77 -8.53 8.97
N ASN A 28 3.86 -9.31 8.96
CA ASN A 28 4.36 -10.01 7.77
C ASN A 28 4.59 -9.09 6.55
N LEU A 29 4.89 -7.80 6.78
CA LEU A 29 5.13 -6.81 5.73
C LEU A 29 6.63 -6.62 5.48
N TYR A 30 7.32 -7.70 5.19
CA TYR A 30 8.74 -7.74 4.90
C TYR A 30 9.04 -8.92 3.98
N TRP A 31 9.75 -8.67 2.88
CA TRP A 31 10.16 -9.74 1.96
C TRP A 31 11.46 -10.40 2.43
N ASP A 32 12.56 -9.67 2.27
CA ASP A 32 13.88 -10.09 2.69
C ASP A 32 14.81 -8.89 2.87
N TRP A 33 16.08 -9.15 3.16
CA TRP A 33 17.08 -8.12 3.42
C TRP A 33 17.48 -7.32 2.15
N MET A 34 17.21 -7.82 0.94
CA MET A 34 17.49 -7.10 -0.31
C MET A 34 16.33 -6.19 -0.70
N ASP A 35 15.11 -6.70 -0.62
CA ASP A 35 13.91 -6.01 -1.11
C ASP A 35 13.19 -5.21 -0.01
N GLY A 36 13.47 -5.51 1.27
CA GLY A 36 13.02 -4.73 2.41
C GLY A 36 11.54 -4.89 2.73
N PHE A 37 10.92 -3.77 3.15
CA PHE A 37 9.54 -3.75 3.64
C PHE A 37 8.51 -3.62 2.52
N ILE A 38 7.37 -4.28 2.71
CA ILE A 38 6.16 -4.07 1.91
C ILE A 38 5.47 -2.81 2.44
N PHE A 39 5.34 -1.79 1.62
CA PHE A 39 4.74 -0.50 1.97
C PHE A 39 3.21 -0.51 1.91
N CYS A 40 2.68 -1.32 1.00
CA CYS A 40 1.25 -1.53 0.85
C CYS A 40 0.99 -2.97 0.41
N SER A 41 0.06 -3.63 1.10
CA SER A 41 -0.48 -4.93 0.71
C SER A 41 -2.00 -4.80 0.59
N VAL A 42 -2.54 -5.14 -0.58
CA VAL A 42 -3.99 -5.23 -0.82
C VAL A 42 -4.30 -6.59 -1.41
N GLU A 43 -5.02 -7.38 -0.64
CA GLU A 43 -5.32 -8.76 -0.95
C GLU A 43 -6.83 -9.02 -0.85
N GLY A 44 -7.32 -9.95 -1.64
CA GLY A 44 -8.73 -10.32 -1.59
C GLY A 44 -9.15 -11.32 -2.63
N TYR A 45 -10.46 -11.41 -2.80
CA TYR A 45 -11.09 -12.25 -3.81
C TYR A 45 -11.93 -11.39 -4.73
N HIS A 46 -11.90 -11.69 -6.04
CA HIS A 46 -12.77 -11.04 -6.99
C HIS A 46 -13.92 -11.95 -7.41
N PHE A 47 -15.07 -11.35 -7.61
CA PHE A 47 -16.30 -12.02 -7.98
C PHE A 47 -16.83 -11.47 -9.29
N LYS A 48 -17.45 -12.33 -10.10
CA LYS A 48 -18.23 -11.95 -11.27
C LYS A 48 -19.52 -12.76 -11.28
N ASP A 49 -20.63 -12.06 -11.45
CA ASP A 49 -21.98 -12.68 -11.44
C ASP A 49 -22.25 -13.50 -10.17
N GLY A 50 -21.79 -13.01 -9.02
CA GLY A 50 -21.92 -13.67 -7.71
C GLY A 50 -21.03 -14.89 -7.48
N GLN A 51 -20.17 -15.22 -8.45
CA GLN A 51 -19.25 -16.34 -8.34
C GLN A 51 -17.82 -15.84 -8.08
N MET A 52 -17.13 -16.46 -7.13
CA MET A 52 -15.71 -16.22 -6.91
C MET A 52 -14.91 -16.69 -8.13
N LYS A 53 -14.11 -15.80 -8.71
CA LYS A 53 -13.28 -16.08 -9.88
C LYS A 53 -11.81 -16.26 -9.55
N GLY A 54 -11.36 -15.76 -8.42
CA GLY A 54 -10.00 -15.97 -7.95
C GLY A 54 -9.60 -15.06 -6.81
N ALA A 55 -8.43 -15.31 -6.27
CA ALA A 55 -7.76 -14.42 -5.33
C ALA A 55 -6.89 -13.41 -6.09
N PHE A 56 -6.61 -12.28 -5.46
CA PHE A 56 -5.58 -11.34 -5.90
C PHE A 56 -4.73 -10.89 -4.71
N ALA A 57 -3.47 -10.54 -4.97
CA ALA A 57 -2.56 -9.99 -3.97
C ALA A 57 -1.62 -8.99 -4.66
N TYR A 58 -1.68 -7.73 -4.23
CA TYR A 58 -0.84 -6.65 -4.75
C TYR A 58 0.02 -6.10 -3.62
N HIS A 59 1.33 -6.36 -3.71
CA HIS A 59 2.32 -5.94 -2.74
C HIS A 59 3.24 -4.91 -3.37
N ILE A 60 3.33 -3.74 -2.75
CA ILE A 60 4.16 -2.63 -3.20
C ILE A 60 5.18 -2.33 -2.11
N GLY A 61 6.43 -2.32 -2.47
CA GLY A 61 7.59 -1.98 -1.64
C GLY A 61 8.71 -1.44 -2.53
N LEU A 62 9.94 -1.52 -2.08
CA LEU A 62 11.15 -0.96 -2.66
C LEU A 62 11.25 0.56 -2.51
N ASP A 63 12.47 1.07 -2.44
CA ASP A 63 12.77 2.49 -2.19
C ASP A 63 12.15 3.43 -3.23
N GLU A 64 12.12 3.02 -4.50
CA GLU A 64 11.53 3.78 -5.61
C GLU A 64 10.00 3.94 -5.51
N ASN A 65 9.35 3.08 -4.75
CA ASN A 65 7.91 3.14 -4.48
C ASN A 65 7.57 3.85 -3.15
N LEU A 66 8.55 4.49 -2.50
CA LEU A 66 8.27 5.32 -1.33
C LEU A 66 7.41 6.52 -1.73
N MET A 67 6.19 6.58 -1.22
CA MET A 67 5.20 7.54 -1.65
C MET A 67 5.03 8.68 -0.65
N LYS A 68 5.01 9.91 -1.17
CA LYS A 68 4.65 11.10 -0.40
C LYS A 68 3.24 11.54 -0.76
N ILE A 69 2.28 11.15 0.05
CA ILE A 69 0.88 11.57 -0.12
C ILE A 69 0.70 12.95 0.49
N ASN A 70 0.28 13.92 -0.32
CA ASN A 70 0.01 15.28 0.11
C ASN A 70 -1.50 15.51 0.15
N ILE A 71 -2.06 15.59 1.35
CA ILE A 71 -3.47 15.90 1.55
C ILE A 71 -3.61 17.42 1.70
N LYS A 72 -4.21 18.07 0.69
CA LYS A 72 -4.26 19.54 0.59
C LYS A 72 -5.38 20.20 1.40
N ASN A 73 -6.02 19.49 2.31
CA ASN A 73 -7.13 20.04 3.09
C ASN A 73 -6.61 20.78 4.33
N LYS A 74 -7.25 21.92 4.63
CA LYS A 74 -7.05 22.61 5.91
C LYS A 74 -8.03 22.03 6.92
N PHE A 75 -7.53 21.54 8.03
CA PHE A 75 -8.35 21.03 9.13
C PHE A 75 -7.84 21.58 10.46
N LYS A 76 -8.77 21.75 11.41
CA LYS A 76 -8.42 22.19 12.76
C LYS A 76 -8.11 20.95 13.61
N VAL A 77 -6.89 20.87 14.08
CA VAL A 77 -6.49 19.82 15.04
C VAL A 77 -6.70 20.31 16.45
N LYS A 78 -7.47 19.58 17.25
CA LYS A 78 -7.60 19.78 18.69
C LYS A 78 -6.92 18.64 19.41
N LYS A 79 -6.26 18.93 20.54
CA LYS A 79 -5.64 17.90 21.38
C LYS A 79 -6.69 16.84 21.76
N GLY A 80 -6.37 15.57 21.52
CA GLY A 80 -7.25 14.44 21.84
C GLY A 80 -8.33 14.12 20.80
N THR A 81 -8.41 14.86 19.69
CA THR A 81 -9.31 14.51 18.60
C THR A 81 -8.58 13.55 17.65
N PRO A 82 -9.13 12.38 17.34
CA PRO A 82 -8.54 11.48 16.37
C PRO A 82 -8.58 12.11 14.96
N LEU A 83 -7.52 11.89 14.20
CA LEU A 83 -7.50 12.21 12.79
C LEU A 83 -7.97 10.96 12.03
N GLU A 84 -9.11 11.03 11.36
CA GLU A 84 -9.61 9.93 10.55
C GLU A 84 -9.03 10.01 9.14
N LEU A 85 -8.36 8.96 8.72
CA LEU A 85 -7.83 8.78 7.39
C LEU A 85 -8.69 7.77 6.65
N ASN A 86 -9.26 8.18 5.52
CA ASN A 86 -10.02 7.31 4.64
C ASN A 86 -9.11 6.76 3.55
N PHE A 87 -9.22 5.49 3.28
CA PHE A 87 -8.65 4.85 2.11
C PHE A 87 -9.79 4.44 1.17
N ASP A 88 -9.82 5.03 -0.02
CA ASP A 88 -10.82 4.75 -1.04
C ASP A 88 -10.35 3.62 -1.96
N LEU A 89 -10.89 2.43 -1.74
CA LEU A 89 -10.53 1.25 -2.50
C LEU A 89 -10.96 1.34 -3.98
N ALA A 90 -12.05 2.04 -4.29
CA ALA A 90 -12.46 2.24 -5.69
C ALA A 90 -11.42 3.10 -6.41
N THR A 91 -11.00 4.21 -5.82
CA THR A 91 -9.93 5.05 -6.37
C THR A 91 -8.63 4.26 -6.54
N TYR A 92 -8.30 3.38 -5.60
CA TYR A 92 -7.11 2.53 -5.72
C TYR A 92 -7.13 1.63 -6.97
N PHE A 93 -8.30 1.14 -7.39
CA PHE A 93 -8.41 0.31 -8.58
C PHE A 93 -8.75 1.06 -9.87
N GLU A 94 -9.18 2.33 -9.79
CA GLU A 94 -9.77 3.00 -10.95
C GLU A 94 -9.07 4.29 -11.37
N SER A 95 -8.31 4.96 -10.48
CA SER A 95 -7.86 6.32 -10.78
C SER A 95 -6.44 6.64 -10.25
N PRO A 96 -5.54 7.19 -11.10
CA PRO A 96 -5.73 7.53 -12.52
C PRO A 96 -5.70 6.33 -13.47
N ASN A 97 -5.26 5.16 -13.00
CA ASN A 97 -5.11 3.96 -13.80
C ASN A 97 -6.22 2.95 -13.49
N VAL A 98 -6.91 2.47 -14.50
CA VAL A 98 -7.85 1.36 -14.34
C VAL A 98 -7.05 0.05 -14.19
N ILE A 99 -7.27 -0.62 -13.07
CA ILE A 99 -6.66 -1.91 -12.75
C ILE A 99 -7.74 -2.99 -12.86
N ASN A 100 -7.67 -3.77 -13.93
CA ASN A 100 -8.60 -4.87 -14.13
C ASN A 100 -8.01 -6.16 -13.52
N ILE A 101 -8.54 -6.58 -12.38
CA ILE A 101 -8.05 -7.75 -11.65
C ILE A 101 -8.13 -9.03 -12.49
N THR A 102 -9.07 -9.11 -13.44
CA THR A 102 -9.26 -10.31 -14.28
C THR A 102 -8.31 -10.39 -15.47
N GLU A 103 -7.80 -9.23 -15.91
CA GLU A 103 -6.90 -9.12 -17.07
C GLU A 103 -5.44 -8.95 -16.68
N ASN A 104 -5.19 -8.37 -15.51
CA ASN A 104 -3.86 -8.23 -14.95
C ASN A 104 -3.47 -9.49 -14.16
N ALA A 105 -2.19 -9.64 -13.88
CA ALA A 105 -1.72 -10.72 -13.04
C ALA A 105 -2.47 -10.70 -11.69
N PRO A 106 -2.98 -11.84 -11.21
CA PRO A 106 -3.69 -11.90 -9.94
C PRO A 106 -2.75 -11.63 -8.75
N ILE A 107 -1.46 -11.79 -8.94
CA ILE A 107 -0.42 -11.51 -7.93
C ILE A 107 0.61 -10.60 -8.58
N THR A 108 0.92 -9.50 -7.91
CA THR A 108 2.01 -8.61 -8.31
C THR A 108 2.84 -8.24 -7.08
N HIS A 109 4.15 -8.35 -7.23
CA HIS A 109 5.13 -7.95 -6.23
C HIS A 109 6.10 -6.97 -6.88
N SER A 110 6.25 -5.78 -6.32
CA SER A 110 7.14 -4.77 -6.90
C SER A 110 8.63 -5.15 -6.90
N ASP A 111 9.00 -6.21 -6.16
CA ASP A 111 10.33 -6.83 -6.19
C ASP A 111 10.62 -7.61 -7.49
N LYS A 112 9.62 -7.82 -8.35
CA LYS A 112 9.75 -8.53 -9.63
C LYS A 112 9.74 -7.55 -10.80
N ALA A 113 10.79 -7.59 -11.61
CA ALA A 113 10.90 -6.72 -12.80
C ALA A 113 9.70 -6.86 -13.76
N ALA A 114 9.12 -8.06 -13.88
CA ALA A 114 7.95 -8.31 -14.71
C ALA A 114 6.70 -7.53 -14.23
N ASP A 115 6.65 -7.17 -12.96
CA ASP A 115 5.49 -6.55 -12.30
C ASP A 115 5.60 -5.02 -12.20
N PHE A 116 6.75 -4.42 -12.57
CA PHE A 116 6.98 -2.98 -12.40
C PHE A 116 5.92 -2.11 -13.08
N GLY A 117 5.42 -2.50 -14.24
CA GLY A 117 4.39 -1.76 -14.94
C GLY A 117 3.06 -1.69 -14.17
N LEU A 118 2.65 -2.78 -13.53
CA LEU A 118 1.45 -2.83 -12.71
C LEU A 118 1.68 -2.17 -11.34
N SER A 119 2.83 -2.42 -10.73
CA SER A 119 3.22 -1.81 -9.44
C SER A 119 3.26 -0.29 -9.53
N SER A 120 3.81 0.26 -10.63
CA SER A 120 3.84 1.70 -10.87
C SER A 120 2.44 2.30 -10.95
N LYS A 121 1.52 1.68 -11.70
CA LYS A 121 0.12 2.11 -11.80
C LYS A 121 -0.59 2.08 -10.45
N LEU A 122 -0.39 1.02 -9.67
CA LEU A 122 -0.96 0.90 -8.34
C LEU A 122 -0.39 1.95 -7.39
N SER A 123 0.91 2.25 -7.47
CA SER A 123 1.55 3.31 -6.69
C SER A 123 1.01 4.70 -7.02
N GLU A 124 0.78 4.99 -8.31
CA GLU A 124 0.14 6.24 -8.74
C GLU A 124 -1.30 6.35 -8.22
N ASN A 125 -2.07 5.27 -8.27
CA ASN A 125 -3.42 5.24 -7.73
C ASN A 125 -3.44 5.47 -6.22
N LEU A 126 -2.49 4.89 -5.47
CA LEU A 126 -2.36 5.08 -4.03
C LEU A 126 -2.21 6.54 -3.63
N LEU A 127 -1.52 7.37 -4.45
CA LEU A 127 -1.35 8.80 -4.17
C LEU A 127 -2.70 9.55 -4.06
N ASN A 128 -3.74 9.06 -4.72
CA ASN A 128 -5.06 9.66 -4.78
C ASN A 128 -6.10 8.96 -3.89
N ALA A 129 -5.79 7.75 -3.40
CA ALA A 129 -6.73 6.92 -2.64
C ALA A 129 -6.90 7.36 -1.17
N PHE A 130 -6.05 8.25 -0.66
CA PHE A 130 -6.10 8.69 0.72
C PHE A 130 -6.71 10.08 0.87
N ALA A 131 -7.64 10.22 1.80
CA ALA A 131 -8.24 11.48 2.19
C ALA A 131 -8.38 11.56 3.72
N ILE A 132 -8.28 12.78 4.25
CA ILE A 132 -8.68 13.02 5.64
C ILE A 132 -10.18 13.30 5.63
N LYS A 133 -10.92 12.60 6.48
CA LYS A 133 -12.32 12.89 6.72
C LYS A 133 -12.43 14.26 7.34
N GLY A 134 -12.76 15.26 6.51
CA GLY A 134 -13.03 16.62 6.96
C GLY A 134 -14.46 16.71 7.47
N ASP A 135 -14.68 17.58 8.45
CA ASP A 135 -16.02 18.10 8.71
C ASP A 135 -16.51 18.77 7.42
N LYS A 136 -17.63 18.29 6.89
CA LYS A 136 -18.34 18.95 5.81
C LYS A 136 -19.02 20.20 6.33
#